data_7d7b86470403b4d10cff21c87693e5a6
#
_entry.id   7d7b86470403b4d10cff21c87693e5a6
#
_cell.length_a   1.000
_cell.length_b   1.000
_cell.length_c   1.000
_cell.angle_alpha   90.00
_cell.angle_beta   90.00
_cell.angle_gamma   90.00
#
_symmetry.space_group_name_H-M   'P 1'
#
loop_
_entity.id
_entity.type
_entity.pdbx_description
1 polymer ?
#
loop_
_entity_poly.entity_id
_entity_poly.type
_entity_poly.pdbx_seq_one_letter_code
_entity_poly.pdbx_strand_id
1 'polypeptide(L)'
;MDDVRPASRAESPSVALWAIALLALSPFPLTALVFSYGPAHMHPSALTSLLIWSTAVLSFLGGVRWGLETREPRPRWMRQAFSALCAVAAWVILLARGSAPDTWIIGGFLAAFLVQWLFDHHTPNTPSRYPVLSTAVAGSACVSLALALEKAMSA
;
A
#
# COMPACT_ATOMS: atom_id res chain seq x y z
N MET A 1 -17.55 30.14 36.74
CA MET A 1 -16.21 29.59 37.00
C MET A 1 -15.96 28.59 35.89
N ASP A 2 -15.55 29.17 34.72
CA ASP A 2 -15.49 28.44 33.45
C ASP A 2 -14.16 27.67 33.42
N ASP A 3 -14.28 26.35 33.45
CA ASP A 3 -13.17 25.42 33.35
C ASP A 3 -12.69 25.39 31.88
N VAL A 4 -11.79 26.31 31.56
CA VAL A 4 -11.12 26.35 30.26
C VAL A 4 -10.17 25.12 30.20
N ARG A 5 -10.69 24.01 29.66
CA ARG A 5 -9.83 22.87 29.31
C ARG A 5 -8.75 23.37 28.35
N PRO A 6 -7.47 23.19 28.69
CA PRO A 6 -6.39 23.57 27.80
C PRO A 6 -6.54 22.75 26.50
N ALA A 7 -6.53 23.47 25.38
CA ALA A 7 -6.49 22.84 24.03
C ALA A 7 -5.39 21.78 24.03
N SER A 8 -5.76 20.54 23.78
CA SER A 8 -4.83 19.42 23.65
C SER A 8 -3.76 19.82 22.64
N ARG A 9 -2.52 19.99 23.12
CA ARG A 9 -1.35 20.14 22.25
C ARG A 9 -1.43 19.04 21.22
N ALA A 10 -1.44 19.40 19.94
CA ALA A 10 -1.27 18.46 18.85
C ALA A 10 0.09 17.79 19.08
N GLU A 11 0.07 16.59 19.66
CA GLU A 11 1.27 15.81 19.87
C GLU A 11 1.91 15.56 18.52
N SER A 12 3.14 16.03 18.35
CA SER A 12 3.99 15.64 17.22
C SER A 12 4.02 14.11 17.18
N PRO A 13 3.89 13.47 16.01
CA PRO A 13 3.91 12.03 15.91
C PRO A 13 5.16 11.52 16.59
N SER A 14 5.01 10.60 17.54
CA SER A 14 6.13 10.05 18.28
C SER A 14 7.14 9.47 17.28
N VAL A 15 8.43 9.63 17.55
CA VAL A 15 9.53 9.05 16.72
C VAL A 15 9.28 7.56 16.48
N ALA A 16 8.66 6.87 17.46
CA ALA A 16 8.25 5.48 17.32
C ALA A 16 7.26 5.22 16.17
N LEU A 17 6.30 6.12 15.94
CA LEU A 17 5.30 5.96 14.88
C LEU A 17 5.94 6.11 13.50
N TRP A 18 6.88 7.03 13.34
CA TRP A 18 7.67 7.17 12.12
C TRP A 18 8.61 5.99 11.89
N ALA A 19 9.25 5.47 12.96
CA ALA A 19 10.11 4.30 12.87
C ALA A 19 9.31 3.06 12.41
N ILE A 20 8.12 2.84 12.95
CA ILE A 20 7.24 1.74 12.53
C ILE A 20 6.80 1.91 11.07
N ALA A 21 6.44 3.13 10.65
CA ALA A 21 6.06 3.40 9.27
C ALA A 21 7.22 3.14 8.29
N LEU A 22 8.43 3.60 8.60
CA LEU A 22 9.63 3.35 7.80
C LEU A 22 9.99 1.86 7.75
N LEU A 23 9.85 1.15 8.86
CA LEU A 23 10.06 -0.30 8.90
C LEU A 23 9.05 -1.03 8.00
N ALA A 24 7.77 -0.63 8.03
CA ALA A 24 6.74 -1.20 7.17
C ALA A 24 6.93 -0.88 5.68
N LEU A 25 7.55 0.25 5.35
CA LEU A 25 7.86 0.65 3.98
C LEU A 25 9.14 0.00 3.42
N SER A 26 10.09 -0.36 4.29
CA SER A 26 11.43 -0.82 3.89
C SER A 26 11.45 -2.07 3.00
N PRO A 27 10.53 -3.07 3.09
CA PRO A 27 10.56 -4.23 2.23
C PRO A 27 10.39 -3.89 0.74
N PHE A 28 9.65 -2.84 0.40
CA PHE A 28 9.45 -2.44 -1.00
C PHE A 28 10.76 -2.12 -1.72
N PRO A 29 11.53 -1.08 -1.31
CA PRO A 29 12.76 -0.74 -1.99
C PRO A 29 13.82 -1.84 -1.86
N LEU A 30 13.91 -2.52 -0.72
CA LEU A 30 14.90 -3.58 -0.52
C LEU A 30 14.69 -4.74 -1.50
N THR A 31 13.47 -5.27 -1.60
CA THR A 31 13.17 -6.40 -2.49
C THR A 31 13.27 -6.00 -3.97
N ALA A 32 12.82 -4.80 -4.33
CA ALA A 32 12.94 -4.29 -5.69
C ALA A 32 14.41 -4.09 -6.12
N LEU A 33 15.26 -3.55 -5.24
CA LEU A 33 16.69 -3.38 -5.52
C LEU A 33 17.40 -4.74 -5.65
N VAL A 34 17.10 -5.71 -4.79
CA VAL A 34 17.68 -7.06 -4.89
C VAL A 34 17.22 -7.75 -6.18
N PHE A 35 15.95 -7.59 -6.57
CA PHE A 35 15.45 -8.14 -7.83
C PHE A 35 16.10 -7.49 -9.05
N SER A 36 16.32 -6.16 -9.03
CA SER A 36 16.82 -5.44 -10.20
C SER A 36 18.35 -5.50 -10.34
N TYR A 37 19.08 -5.45 -9.25
CA TYR A 37 20.55 -5.30 -9.24
C TYR A 37 21.28 -6.39 -8.44
N GLY A 38 20.57 -7.23 -7.72
CA GLY A 38 21.19 -8.30 -6.92
C GLY A 38 21.70 -9.47 -7.76
N PRO A 39 22.33 -10.46 -7.12
CA PRO A 39 22.77 -11.68 -7.78
C PRO A 39 21.59 -12.46 -8.39
N ALA A 40 21.79 -13.04 -9.59
CA ALA A 40 20.74 -13.71 -10.34
C ALA A 40 20.00 -14.82 -9.55
N HIS A 41 20.71 -15.53 -8.68
CA HIS A 41 20.11 -16.58 -7.85
C HIS A 41 19.12 -16.05 -6.81
N MET A 42 19.16 -14.75 -6.47
CA MET A 42 18.25 -14.11 -5.53
C MET A 42 17.00 -13.49 -6.21
N HIS A 43 17.00 -13.31 -7.52
CA HIS A 43 15.91 -12.67 -8.25
C HIS A 43 14.54 -13.33 -7.98
N PRO A 44 14.38 -14.67 -8.06
CA PRO A 44 13.07 -15.29 -7.87
C PRO A 44 12.51 -15.09 -6.45
N SER A 45 13.38 -15.17 -5.43
CA SER A 45 12.98 -14.97 -4.04
C SER A 45 12.68 -13.52 -3.74
N ALA A 46 13.46 -12.59 -4.29
CA ALA A 46 13.23 -11.15 -4.13
C ALA A 46 11.89 -10.72 -4.76
N LEU A 47 11.61 -11.17 -5.99
CA LEU A 47 10.33 -10.91 -6.65
C LEU A 47 9.17 -11.53 -5.86
N THR A 48 9.33 -12.76 -5.39
CA THR A 48 8.31 -13.42 -4.56
C THR A 48 8.00 -12.59 -3.31
N SER A 49 9.03 -12.13 -2.62
CA SER A 49 8.89 -11.32 -1.41
C SER A 49 8.22 -9.97 -1.71
N LEU A 50 8.59 -9.32 -2.83
CA LEU A 50 7.97 -8.06 -3.27
C LEU A 50 6.47 -8.25 -3.51
N LEU A 51 6.05 -9.30 -4.22
CA LEU A 51 4.65 -9.55 -4.55
C LEU A 51 3.82 -9.94 -3.31
N ILE A 52 4.36 -10.77 -2.42
CA ILE A 52 3.71 -11.13 -1.15
C ILE A 52 3.52 -9.89 -0.29
N TRP A 53 4.56 -9.05 -0.17
CA TRP A 53 4.47 -7.81 0.59
C TRP A 53 3.47 -6.83 -0.02
N SER A 54 3.45 -6.71 -1.34
CA SER A 54 2.47 -5.90 -2.07
C SER A 54 1.04 -6.37 -1.78
N THR A 55 0.80 -7.68 -1.77
CA THR A 55 -0.50 -8.27 -1.41
C THR A 55 -0.91 -7.88 0.01
N ALA A 56 0.01 -8.04 0.97
CA ALA A 56 -0.26 -7.74 2.38
C ALA A 56 -0.61 -6.25 2.57
N VAL A 57 0.20 -5.35 1.99
CA VAL A 57 0.02 -3.90 2.15
C VAL A 57 -1.23 -3.40 1.43
N LEU A 58 -1.52 -3.88 0.22
CA LEU A 58 -2.74 -3.50 -0.51
C LEU A 58 -4.00 -3.97 0.24
N SER A 59 -3.98 -5.18 0.78
CA SER A 59 -5.06 -5.71 1.63
C SER A 59 -5.22 -4.90 2.92
N PHE A 60 -4.11 -4.50 3.54
CA PHE A 60 -4.11 -3.65 4.73
C PHE A 60 -4.73 -2.28 4.46
N LEU A 61 -4.36 -1.61 3.37
CA LEU A 61 -4.93 -0.32 2.97
C LEU A 61 -6.45 -0.43 2.74
N GLY A 62 -6.90 -1.49 2.07
CA GLY A 62 -8.32 -1.80 1.93
C GLY A 62 -9.01 -1.99 3.28
N GLY A 63 -8.40 -2.73 4.21
CA GLY A 63 -8.92 -2.94 5.56
C GLY A 63 -9.02 -1.67 6.40
N VAL A 64 -8.01 -0.80 6.35
CA VAL A 64 -8.05 0.52 7.00
C VAL A 64 -9.22 1.34 6.46
N ARG A 65 -9.39 1.35 5.15
CA ARG A 65 -10.48 2.07 4.49
C ARG A 65 -11.85 1.53 4.90
N TRP A 66 -12.00 0.21 4.95
CA TRP A 66 -13.20 -0.43 5.47
C TRP A 66 -13.52 0.03 6.90
N GLY A 67 -12.51 0.03 7.79
CA GLY A 67 -12.66 0.47 9.17
C GLY A 67 -13.05 1.94 9.31
N LEU A 68 -12.53 2.83 8.44
CA LEU A 68 -12.92 4.24 8.42
C LEU A 68 -14.38 4.42 7.97
N GLU A 69 -14.81 3.73 6.92
CA GLU A 69 -16.17 3.84 6.40
C GLU A 69 -17.23 3.27 7.38
N THR A 70 -16.88 2.24 8.15
CA THR A 70 -17.81 1.67 9.16
C THR A 70 -18.08 2.58 10.35
N ARG A 71 -17.23 3.59 10.57
CA ARG A 71 -17.42 4.61 11.61
C ARG A 71 -18.30 5.78 11.18
N GLU A 72 -18.59 5.88 9.88
CA GLU A 72 -19.46 6.94 9.36
C GLU A 72 -20.93 6.68 9.78
N PRO A 73 -21.68 7.73 10.16
CA PRO A 73 -23.11 7.60 10.54
C PRO A 73 -24.00 7.06 9.41
N ARG A 74 -23.54 7.22 8.16
CA ARG A 74 -24.21 6.73 6.94
C ARG A 74 -23.18 6.10 6.02
N PRO A 75 -22.75 4.86 6.29
CA PRO A 75 -21.76 4.18 5.49
C PRO A 75 -22.26 3.95 4.07
N ARG A 76 -21.38 4.20 3.09
CA ARG A 76 -21.69 3.98 1.67
C ARG A 76 -21.21 2.59 1.27
N TRP A 77 -22.15 1.69 0.96
CA TRP A 77 -21.86 0.31 0.58
C TRP A 77 -20.87 0.18 -0.58
N MET A 78 -20.90 1.12 -1.56
CA MET A 78 -19.95 1.13 -2.68
C MET A 78 -18.51 1.33 -2.23
N ARG A 79 -18.27 2.16 -1.22
CA ARG A 79 -16.92 2.38 -0.67
C ARG A 79 -16.43 1.19 0.12
N GLN A 80 -17.32 0.55 0.87
CA GLN A 80 -17.00 -0.71 1.56
C GLN A 80 -16.69 -1.83 0.56
N ALA A 81 -17.51 -1.97 -0.48
CA ALA A 81 -17.26 -2.95 -1.55
C ALA A 81 -15.91 -2.72 -2.23
N PHE A 82 -15.58 -1.46 -2.57
CA PHE A 82 -14.27 -1.13 -3.15
C PHE A 82 -13.12 -1.50 -2.20
N SER A 83 -13.25 -1.22 -0.91
CA SER A 83 -12.23 -1.58 0.10
C SER A 83 -11.99 -3.09 0.17
N ALA A 84 -13.06 -3.89 0.09
CA ALA A 84 -12.95 -5.36 0.04
C ALA A 84 -12.34 -5.84 -1.28
N LEU A 85 -12.69 -5.19 -2.40
CA LEU A 85 -12.14 -5.52 -3.72
C LEU A 85 -10.63 -5.37 -3.80
N CYS A 86 -10.03 -4.44 -3.05
CA CYS A 86 -8.56 -4.29 -3.00
C CYS A 86 -7.87 -5.56 -2.50
N ALA A 87 -8.39 -6.19 -1.45
CA ALA A 87 -7.83 -7.44 -0.93
C ALA A 87 -8.06 -8.61 -1.91
N VAL A 88 -9.25 -8.68 -2.50
CA VAL A 88 -9.58 -9.72 -3.51
C VAL A 88 -8.70 -9.55 -4.75
N ALA A 89 -8.55 -8.32 -5.24
CA ALA A 89 -7.69 -8.04 -6.40
C ALA A 89 -6.23 -8.42 -6.14
N ALA A 90 -5.69 -8.04 -4.97
CA ALA A 90 -4.33 -8.41 -4.58
C ALA A 90 -4.13 -9.93 -4.56
N TRP A 91 -5.10 -10.66 -4.00
CA TRP A 91 -5.08 -12.11 -3.96
C TRP A 91 -5.17 -12.75 -5.35
N VAL A 92 -6.08 -12.28 -6.20
CA VAL A 92 -6.25 -12.78 -7.58
C VAL A 92 -5.00 -12.53 -8.42
N ILE A 93 -4.40 -11.33 -8.32
CA ILE A 93 -3.15 -11.01 -9.03
C ILE A 93 -2.03 -11.96 -8.58
N LEU A 94 -1.92 -12.21 -7.27
CA LEU A 94 -0.90 -13.13 -6.76
C LEU A 94 -1.13 -14.57 -7.20
N LEU A 95 -2.39 -15.05 -7.25
CA LEU A 95 -2.74 -16.38 -7.74
C LEU A 95 -2.43 -16.57 -9.23
N ALA A 96 -2.52 -15.51 -10.03
CA ALA A 96 -2.19 -15.55 -11.45
C ALA A 96 -0.69 -15.75 -11.70
N ARG A 97 0.15 -15.65 -10.65
CA ARG A 97 1.57 -15.95 -10.76
C ARG A 97 1.81 -17.43 -11.11
N GLY A 98 2.58 -17.66 -12.15
CA GLY A 98 2.81 -19.00 -12.69
C GLY A 98 1.93 -19.34 -13.89
N SER A 99 0.83 -18.61 -14.12
CA SER A 99 -0.01 -18.71 -15.33
C SER A 99 0.12 -17.49 -16.25
N ALA A 100 0.63 -16.35 -15.72
CA ALA A 100 0.86 -15.13 -16.48
C ALA A 100 2.32 -14.67 -16.36
N PRO A 101 2.86 -13.93 -17.34
CA PRO A 101 4.20 -13.35 -17.27
C PRO A 101 4.35 -12.43 -16.05
N ASP A 102 5.53 -12.42 -15.42
CA ASP A 102 5.81 -11.58 -14.25
C ASP A 102 5.58 -10.09 -14.51
N THR A 103 5.78 -9.61 -15.75
CA THR A 103 5.47 -8.23 -16.17
C THR A 103 4.00 -7.87 -15.95
N TRP A 104 3.07 -8.78 -16.26
CA TRP A 104 1.63 -8.56 -16.03
C TRP A 104 1.27 -8.56 -14.55
N ILE A 105 1.92 -9.42 -13.77
CA ILE A 105 1.70 -9.49 -12.31
C ILE A 105 2.19 -8.21 -11.64
N ILE A 106 3.41 -7.77 -11.96
CA ILE A 106 3.99 -6.54 -11.40
C ILE A 106 3.17 -5.32 -11.84
N GLY A 107 2.82 -5.25 -13.14
CA GLY A 107 1.96 -4.19 -13.68
C GLY A 107 0.58 -4.16 -13.05
N GLY A 108 -0.01 -5.31 -12.77
CA GLY A 108 -1.29 -5.45 -12.07
C GLY A 108 -1.24 -4.87 -10.65
N PHE A 109 -0.19 -5.18 -9.87
CA PHE A 109 0.00 -4.58 -8.55
C PHE A 109 0.24 -3.07 -8.64
N LEU A 110 1.05 -2.61 -9.58
CA LEU A 110 1.28 -1.17 -9.80
C LEU A 110 -0.04 -0.44 -10.08
N ALA A 111 -0.85 -0.96 -10.99
CA ALA A 111 -2.16 -0.40 -11.30
C ALA A 111 -3.09 -0.42 -10.07
N ALA A 112 -3.11 -1.50 -9.30
CA ALA A 112 -3.94 -1.62 -8.11
C ALA A 112 -3.56 -0.60 -7.03
N PHE A 113 -2.26 -0.35 -6.79
CA PHE A 113 -1.82 0.70 -5.87
C PHE A 113 -2.19 2.10 -6.34
N LEU A 114 -2.06 2.39 -7.63
CA LEU A 114 -2.46 3.67 -8.21
C LEU A 114 -3.97 3.90 -8.06
N VAL A 115 -4.78 2.89 -8.36
CA VAL A 115 -6.25 2.96 -8.22
C VAL A 115 -6.63 3.15 -6.75
N GLN A 116 -6.00 2.41 -5.82
CA GLN A 116 -6.23 2.57 -4.38
C GLN A 116 -5.87 3.98 -3.91
N TRP A 117 -4.70 4.51 -4.30
CA TRP A 117 -4.27 5.85 -3.95
C TRP A 117 -5.22 6.92 -4.51
N LEU A 118 -5.64 6.78 -5.78
CA LEU A 118 -6.58 7.69 -6.40
C LEU A 118 -7.92 7.71 -5.68
N PHE A 119 -8.43 6.54 -5.30
CA PHE A 119 -9.64 6.40 -4.52
C PHE A 119 -9.52 7.07 -3.14
N ASP A 120 -8.40 6.86 -2.44
CA ASP A 120 -8.12 7.50 -1.16
C ASP A 120 -8.07 9.03 -1.26
N HIS A 121 -7.45 9.54 -2.33
CA HIS A 121 -7.31 10.98 -2.56
C HIS A 121 -8.65 11.68 -2.85
N HIS A 122 -9.56 11.01 -3.56
CA HIS A 122 -10.86 11.57 -3.92
C HIS A 122 -11.95 11.36 -2.87
N THR A 123 -11.65 10.63 -1.79
CA THR A 123 -12.66 10.38 -0.76
C THR A 123 -12.55 11.41 0.36
N PRO A 124 -13.60 12.24 0.59
CA PRO A 124 -13.64 13.20 1.68
C PRO A 124 -13.71 12.51 3.05
N ASN A 125 -13.48 13.27 4.11
CA ASN A 125 -13.59 12.85 5.52
C ASN A 125 -12.54 11.84 5.99
N THR A 126 -11.33 11.89 5.44
CA THR A 126 -10.19 11.14 5.98
C THR A 126 -9.52 11.91 7.13
N PRO A 127 -9.06 11.22 8.20
CA PRO A 127 -8.26 11.86 9.25
C PRO A 127 -7.06 12.61 8.66
N SER A 128 -6.75 13.79 9.18
CA SER A 128 -5.76 14.73 8.60
C SER A 128 -4.36 14.15 8.29
N ARG A 129 -3.98 13.07 8.95
CA ARG A 129 -2.67 12.39 8.76
C ARG A 129 -2.72 11.19 7.81
N TYR A 130 -3.91 10.64 7.56
CA TYR A 130 -4.07 9.45 6.72
C TYR A 130 -3.63 9.69 5.26
N PRO A 131 -3.96 10.81 4.59
CA PRO A 131 -3.53 11.05 3.22
C PRO A 131 -2.02 11.08 3.02
N VAL A 132 -1.28 11.61 3.99
CA VAL A 132 0.19 11.66 3.92
C VAL A 132 0.78 10.25 4.02
N LEU A 133 0.28 9.44 4.96
CA LEU A 133 0.74 8.07 5.14
C LEU A 133 0.36 7.19 3.94
N SER A 134 -0.88 7.26 3.47
CA SER A 134 -1.35 6.52 2.29
C SER A 134 -0.54 6.87 1.04
N THR A 135 -0.23 8.17 0.83
CA THR A 135 0.61 8.62 -0.29
C THR A 135 2.05 8.10 -0.17
N ALA A 136 2.63 8.11 1.03
CA ALA A 136 3.99 7.59 1.24
C ALA A 136 4.06 6.09 0.96
N VAL A 137 3.06 5.32 1.42
CA VAL A 137 2.98 3.87 1.19
C VAL A 137 2.78 3.57 -0.31
N ALA A 138 1.79 4.20 -0.93
CA ALA A 138 1.51 4.00 -2.35
C ALA A 138 2.68 4.44 -3.23
N GLY A 139 3.32 5.58 -2.91
CA GLY A 139 4.49 6.07 -3.62
C GLY A 139 5.68 5.10 -3.54
N SER A 140 6.01 4.61 -2.34
CA SER A 140 7.07 3.62 -2.17
C SER A 140 6.78 2.32 -2.92
N ALA A 141 5.55 1.81 -2.86
CA ALA A 141 5.13 0.63 -3.60
C ALA A 141 5.22 0.84 -5.11
N CYS A 142 4.68 1.96 -5.63
CA CYS A 142 4.68 2.26 -7.06
C CYS A 142 6.09 2.42 -7.62
N VAL A 143 6.99 3.14 -6.94
CA VAL A 143 8.39 3.30 -7.38
C VAL A 143 9.11 1.95 -7.40
N SER A 144 8.94 1.14 -6.35
CA SER A 144 9.57 -0.18 -6.26
C SER A 144 9.04 -1.15 -7.31
N LEU A 145 7.72 -1.17 -7.53
CA LEU A 145 7.11 -2.00 -8.57
C LEU A 145 7.48 -1.53 -9.99
N ALA A 146 7.60 -0.21 -10.22
CA ALA A 146 8.05 0.32 -11.51
C ALA A 146 9.49 -0.09 -11.82
N LEU A 147 10.39 -0.03 -10.83
CA LEU A 147 11.77 -0.52 -10.97
C LEU A 147 11.80 -2.03 -11.28
N ALA A 148 11.00 -2.82 -10.58
CA ALA A 148 10.90 -4.25 -10.83
C ALA A 148 10.29 -4.55 -12.22
N LEU A 149 9.33 -3.76 -12.67
CA LEU A 149 8.70 -3.90 -13.99
C LEU A 149 9.71 -3.60 -15.10
N GLU A 150 10.49 -2.54 -15.00
CA GLU A 150 11.56 -2.21 -15.94
C GLU A 150 12.53 -3.39 -16.07
N LYS A 151 12.98 -3.95 -14.94
CA LYS A 151 13.86 -5.13 -14.94
C LYS A 151 13.21 -6.33 -15.62
N ALA A 152 11.94 -6.62 -15.33
CA ALA A 152 11.24 -7.76 -15.91
C ALA A 152 10.96 -7.59 -17.43
N MET A 153 10.89 -6.35 -17.92
CA MET A 153 10.75 -6.05 -19.36
C MET A 153 12.09 -6.14 -20.11
N SER A 154 13.21 -5.97 -19.42
CA SER A 154 14.57 -6.00 -20.01
C SER A 154 15.25 -7.37 -19.91
N ALA A 155 14.64 -8.33 -19.25
CA ALA A 155 15.17 -9.68 -19.05
C ALA A 155 14.64 -10.65 -20.11
#